data_93d3eaafc6c3c0a8b92803102db76f37
#
_entry.id   93d3eaafc6c3c0a8b92803102db76f37
#
_cell.length_a   1.000
_cell.length_b   1.000
_cell.length_c   1.000
_cell.angle_alpha   90.00
_cell.angle_beta   90.00
_cell.angle_gamma   90.00
#
_symmetry.space_group_name_H-M   'P 1'
#
loop_
_entity.id
_entity.type
_entity.pdbx_description
1 polymer ?
#
loop_
_entity_poly.entity_id
_entity_poly.type
_entity_poly.pdbx_seq_one_letter_code
_entity_poly.pdbx_strand_id
1 'polypeptide(L)'
;MNGFTNRAQLLSKMRNGEHLDWDIIVIGGGITGAGILREARRQGYKALLLEQQDFSWGTSSRSSKMVHGGLRYLAAGDIKLTKESVQERQRLLKEAPGLVDPISFYFTFRKGKFPGRIAMKIILTIYDFFAGAQDNRYCNNKELLERFKGLDENKLQGASCYTDAMVDDSRLVLRVLQDSIDDGGYALNYTKVEDLLLTNGQVSGVSIQDCDHSELIQLNAPVVINATGAWADRLRNVVNSETRIRPLRGSHIVIAKSLFPISDVMTFLHVDDKRGVFIYPWEGTTVIGTTDIDHNEDIDIEAGISDQEVDYLLKAFNSQFPSNTPVSYTHLRAHET
;
A
#
# COMPACT_ATOMS: atom_id res chain seq x y z
N MET A 1 22.54 -19.73 -7.56
CA MET A 1 21.25 -19.17 -7.17
C MET A 1 21.15 -19.29 -5.65
N ASN A 2 21.53 -18.25 -4.93
CA ASN A 2 21.31 -18.20 -3.48
C ASN A 2 19.91 -17.59 -3.31
N GLY A 3 18.90 -18.48 -3.28
CA GLY A 3 17.55 -18.10 -2.95
C GLY A 3 17.46 -17.46 -1.55
N PHE A 4 16.27 -17.10 -1.14
CA PHE A 4 15.96 -16.59 0.20
C PHE A 4 16.88 -17.22 1.24
N THR A 5 17.43 -16.42 2.13
CA THR A 5 18.30 -16.88 3.24
C THR A 5 17.70 -18.13 3.84
N ASN A 6 18.43 -19.24 3.88
CA ASN A 6 17.92 -20.43 4.54
C ASN A 6 17.70 -20.10 6.03
N ARG A 7 16.45 -19.75 6.36
CA ARG A 7 16.00 -19.29 7.67
C ARG A 7 16.53 -20.22 8.79
N ALA A 8 16.32 -21.52 8.62
CA ALA A 8 16.74 -22.51 9.61
C ALA A 8 18.26 -22.52 9.83
N GLN A 9 19.02 -22.38 8.75
CA GLN A 9 20.49 -22.33 8.81
C GLN A 9 21.00 -21.08 9.50
N LEU A 10 20.42 -19.90 9.18
CA LEU A 10 20.85 -18.64 9.80
C LEU A 10 20.51 -18.61 11.28
N LEU A 11 19.29 -19.01 11.66
CA LEU A 11 18.89 -19.11 13.06
C LEU A 11 19.74 -20.12 13.85
N SER A 12 20.09 -21.28 13.24
CA SER A 12 21.01 -22.25 13.88
C SER A 12 22.39 -21.63 14.16
N LYS A 13 22.93 -20.88 13.20
CA LYS A 13 24.21 -20.18 13.39
C LYS A 13 24.12 -19.13 14.51
N MET A 14 23.05 -18.34 14.53
CA MET A 14 22.82 -17.35 15.59
C MET A 14 22.73 -18.00 16.97
N ARG A 15 22.05 -19.13 17.12
CA ARG A 15 21.99 -19.90 18.38
C ARG A 15 23.37 -20.43 18.81
N ASN A 16 24.23 -20.75 17.85
CA ASN A 16 25.60 -21.20 18.11
C ASN A 16 26.59 -20.04 18.34
N GLY A 17 26.12 -18.80 18.45
CA GLY A 17 26.95 -17.61 18.67
C GLY A 17 27.60 -17.03 17.42
N GLU A 18 27.16 -17.45 16.22
CA GLU A 18 27.63 -16.90 14.95
C GLU A 18 26.63 -15.85 14.41
N HIS A 19 27.10 -14.95 13.55
CA HIS A 19 26.26 -13.91 12.90
C HIS A 19 25.45 -13.04 13.88
N LEU A 20 26.05 -12.71 15.04
CA LEU A 20 25.39 -11.88 16.04
C LEU A 20 25.57 -10.37 15.80
N ASP A 21 26.60 -9.98 15.06
CA ASP A 21 26.95 -8.57 14.82
C ASP A 21 26.53 -8.13 13.40
N TRP A 22 25.84 -7.01 13.35
CA TRP A 22 25.30 -6.38 12.15
C TRP A 22 25.63 -4.89 12.14
N ASP A 23 25.74 -4.27 10.96
CA ASP A 23 25.83 -2.82 10.86
C ASP A 23 24.46 -2.19 11.04
N ILE A 24 23.42 -2.82 10.44
CA ILE A 24 22.05 -2.33 10.48
C ILE A 24 21.10 -3.51 10.71
N ILE A 25 20.18 -3.35 11.67
CA ILE A 25 19.00 -4.21 11.82
C ILE A 25 17.75 -3.41 11.47
N VAL A 26 16.92 -3.96 10.56
CA VAL A 26 15.64 -3.39 10.13
C VAL A 26 14.52 -4.24 10.73
N ILE A 27 13.61 -3.62 11.48
CA ILE A 27 12.47 -4.30 12.09
C ILE A 27 11.21 -3.99 11.26
N GLY A 28 10.60 -5.03 10.68
CA GLY A 28 9.40 -4.96 9.85
C GLY A 28 9.66 -5.33 8.39
N GLY A 29 8.96 -6.35 7.91
CA GLY A 29 9.08 -6.95 6.57
C GLY A 29 8.08 -6.42 5.53
N GLY A 30 7.55 -5.20 5.72
CA GLY A 30 6.76 -4.48 4.73
C GLY A 30 7.61 -3.77 3.68
N ILE A 31 6.98 -3.01 2.78
CA ILE A 31 7.66 -2.31 1.68
C ILE A 31 8.73 -1.33 2.19
N THR A 32 8.50 -0.66 3.32
CA THR A 32 9.46 0.27 3.91
C THR A 32 10.71 -0.46 4.36
N GLY A 33 10.56 -1.55 5.13
CA GLY A 33 11.71 -2.33 5.60
C GLY A 33 12.47 -2.99 4.44
N ALA A 34 11.76 -3.54 3.46
CA ALA A 34 12.37 -4.12 2.26
C ALA A 34 13.21 -3.09 1.48
N GLY A 35 12.67 -1.86 1.31
CA GLY A 35 13.38 -0.76 0.66
C GLY A 35 14.62 -0.32 1.44
N ILE A 36 14.53 -0.26 2.77
CA ILE A 36 15.66 0.07 3.65
C ILE A 36 16.75 -1.01 3.57
N LEU A 37 16.38 -2.30 3.62
CA LEU A 37 17.33 -3.40 3.48
C LEU A 37 18.07 -3.31 2.15
N ARG A 38 17.33 -3.09 1.04
CA ARG A 38 17.90 -2.94 -0.29
C ARG A 38 18.91 -1.79 -0.35
N GLU A 39 18.54 -0.63 0.17
CA GLU A 39 19.44 0.52 0.15
C GLU A 39 20.66 0.32 1.05
N ALA A 40 20.50 -0.25 2.25
CA ALA A 40 21.60 -0.59 3.12
C ALA A 40 22.62 -1.52 2.42
N ARG A 41 22.12 -2.52 1.69
CA ARG A 41 23.00 -3.44 0.92
C ARG A 41 23.70 -2.74 -0.23
N ARG A 42 23.03 -1.86 -0.96
CA ARG A 42 23.66 -1.08 -2.05
C ARG A 42 24.76 -0.15 -1.54
N GLN A 43 24.66 0.30 -0.29
CA GLN A 43 25.70 1.08 0.39
C GLN A 43 26.80 0.23 1.02
N GLY A 44 26.69 -1.10 0.94
CA GLY A 44 27.73 -2.04 1.44
C GLY A 44 27.60 -2.46 2.89
N TYR A 45 26.55 -2.03 3.61
CA TYR A 45 26.34 -2.40 5.01
C TYR A 45 25.92 -3.87 5.16
N LYS A 46 26.40 -4.55 6.21
CA LYS A 46 25.90 -5.87 6.63
C LYS A 46 24.56 -5.67 7.31
N ALA A 47 23.48 -5.96 6.61
CA ALA A 47 22.13 -5.65 7.07
C ALA A 47 21.25 -6.89 7.20
N LEU A 48 20.43 -6.91 8.28
CA LEU A 48 19.44 -7.93 8.61
C LEU A 48 18.06 -7.28 8.71
N LEU A 49 17.05 -7.88 8.08
CA LEU A 49 15.65 -7.55 8.26
C LEU A 49 14.95 -8.65 9.06
N LEU A 50 14.14 -8.26 10.04
CA LEU A 50 13.38 -9.12 10.94
C LEU A 50 11.89 -8.83 10.82
N GLU A 51 11.08 -9.87 10.58
CA GLU A 51 9.62 -9.79 10.48
C GLU A 51 8.98 -10.85 11.39
N GLN A 52 8.02 -10.43 12.21
CA GLN A 52 7.36 -11.32 13.16
C GLN A 52 6.37 -12.29 12.53
N GLN A 53 5.78 -11.91 11.40
CA GLN A 53 4.85 -12.73 10.61
C GLN A 53 5.50 -13.11 9.28
N ASP A 54 4.72 -13.35 8.24
CA ASP A 54 5.27 -13.47 6.89
C ASP A 54 5.57 -12.08 6.30
N PHE A 55 6.46 -12.04 5.33
CA PHE A 55 6.77 -10.80 4.64
C PHE A 55 5.52 -10.19 4.00
N SER A 56 5.42 -8.86 4.08
CA SER A 56 4.27 -8.12 3.56
C SER A 56 2.94 -8.37 4.31
N TRP A 57 2.94 -9.06 5.43
CA TRP A 57 1.71 -9.46 6.14
C TRP A 57 0.83 -8.27 6.54
N GLY A 58 1.39 -7.14 6.91
CA GLY A 58 0.66 -5.93 7.31
C GLY A 58 0.09 -5.13 6.13
N THR A 59 0.11 -3.82 6.22
CA THR A 59 -0.39 -2.85 5.23
C THR A 59 0.10 -3.12 3.80
N SER A 60 1.31 -3.66 3.64
CA SER A 60 1.96 -3.87 2.34
C SER A 60 1.36 -4.98 1.47
N SER A 61 0.36 -5.74 1.96
CA SER A 61 -0.45 -6.66 1.15
C SER A 61 -1.93 -6.27 1.11
N ARG A 62 -2.30 -5.19 1.78
CA ARG A 62 -3.70 -4.78 2.00
C ARG A 62 -4.02 -3.39 1.44
N SER A 63 -3.17 -2.88 0.54
CA SER A 63 -3.37 -1.60 -0.13
C SER A 63 -4.51 -1.68 -1.16
N SER A 64 -4.94 -0.53 -1.68
CA SER A 64 -5.88 -0.46 -2.82
C SER A 64 -5.24 -0.90 -4.15
N LYS A 65 -4.12 -1.60 -4.13
CA LYS A 65 -3.41 -2.16 -5.30
C LYS A 65 -3.07 -1.14 -6.38
N MET A 66 -2.83 0.10 -6.00
CA MET A 66 -2.55 1.19 -6.92
C MET A 66 -1.22 1.87 -6.60
N VAL A 67 -0.43 2.13 -7.64
CA VAL A 67 0.69 3.06 -7.60
C VAL A 67 0.28 4.31 -8.35
N HIS A 68 -0.15 5.31 -7.61
CA HIS A 68 -0.65 6.56 -8.17
C HIS A 68 0.21 7.75 -7.71
N GLY A 69 0.33 8.79 -8.56
CA GLY A 69 1.09 9.99 -8.23
C GLY A 69 0.38 10.96 -7.28
N GLY A 70 -0.76 10.55 -6.70
CA GLY A 70 -1.42 11.31 -5.65
C GLY A 70 -2.07 12.60 -6.10
N LEU A 71 -3.04 12.56 -7.01
CA LEU A 71 -3.85 13.75 -7.39
C LEU A 71 -4.45 14.45 -6.14
N ARG A 72 -4.71 13.71 -5.07
CA ARG A 72 -5.19 14.26 -3.80
C ARG A 72 -4.14 15.16 -3.13
N TYR A 73 -2.87 14.82 -3.21
CA TYR A 73 -1.77 15.63 -2.67
C TYR A 73 -1.62 16.93 -3.45
N LEU A 74 -1.73 16.85 -4.78
CA LEU A 74 -1.72 18.03 -5.65
C LEU A 74 -2.90 18.95 -5.33
N ALA A 75 -4.09 18.41 -5.13
CA ALA A 75 -5.28 19.18 -4.72
C ALA A 75 -5.12 19.81 -3.32
N ALA A 76 -4.34 19.20 -2.42
CA ALA A 76 -4.00 19.73 -1.10
C ALA A 76 -2.81 20.72 -1.13
N GLY A 77 -2.19 20.95 -2.31
CA GLY A 77 -1.06 21.87 -2.47
C GLY A 77 0.31 21.26 -2.16
N ASP A 78 0.39 19.95 -1.90
CA ASP A 78 1.67 19.25 -1.69
C ASP A 78 2.30 18.85 -3.03
N ILE A 79 2.90 19.84 -3.67
CA ILE A 79 3.54 19.70 -4.99
C ILE A 79 4.77 18.78 -4.90
N LYS A 80 5.54 18.87 -3.81
CA LYS A 80 6.76 18.08 -3.63
C LYS A 80 6.44 16.59 -3.56
N LEU A 81 5.52 16.21 -2.69
CA LEU A 81 5.10 14.82 -2.53
C LEU A 81 4.49 14.26 -3.82
N THR A 82 3.67 15.08 -4.53
CA THR A 82 3.11 14.68 -5.84
C THR A 82 4.22 14.38 -6.85
N LYS A 83 5.22 15.26 -6.95
CA LYS A 83 6.36 15.08 -7.88
C LYS A 83 7.13 13.80 -7.57
N GLU A 84 7.47 13.58 -6.30
CA GLU A 84 8.19 12.39 -5.84
C GLU A 84 7.38 11.10 -6.13
N SER A 85 6.08 11.11 -5.82
CA SER A 85 5.19 9.96 -6.06
C SER A 85 5.05 9.63 -7.56
N VAL A 86 4.89 10.65 -8.40
CA VAL A 86 4.81 10.47 -9.87
C VAL A 86 6.11 9.92 -10.42
N GLN A 87 7.26 10.42 -9.97
CA GLN A 87 8.57 9.96 -10.41
C GLN A 87 8.82 8.51 -9.98
N GLU A 88 8.46 8.15 -8.74
CA GLU A 88 8.58 6.78 -8.25
C GLU A 88 7.66 5.83 -9.01
N ARG A 89 6.41 6.22 -9.32
CA ARG A 89 5.54 5.44 -10.19
C ARG A 89 6.19 5.17 -11.56
N GLN A 90 6.74 6.18 -12.20
CA GLN A 90 7.41 6.02 -13.50
C GLN A 90 8.62 5.08 -13.41
N ARG A 91 9.34 5.14 -12.30
CA ARG A 91 10.44 4.21 -12.03
C ARG A 91 9.94 2.78 -11.88
N LEU A 92 8.91 2.55 -11.07
CA LEU A 92 8.34 1.22 -10.84
C LEU A 92 7.76 0.61 -12.11
N LEU A 93 7.05 1.36 -12.94
CA LEU A 93 6.57 0.91 -14.26
C LEU A 93 7.70 0.40 -15.15
N LYS A 94 8.89 0.99 -15.04
CA LYS A 94 10.07 0.60 -15.82
C LYS A 94 10.84 -0.56 -15.20
N GLU A 95 10.97 -0.58 -13.86
CA GLU A 95 11.82 -1.54 -13.14
C GLU A 95 11.08 -2.83 -12.75
N ALA A 96 9.74 -2.78 -12.64
CA ALA A 96 8.92 -3.90 -12.19
C ALA A 96 7.73 -4.21 -13.14
N PRO A 97 7.97 -4.37 -14.45
CA PRO A 97 6.89 -4.72 -15.38
C PRO A 97 6.28 -6.09 -15.02
N GLY A 98 4.94 -6.20 -15.12
CA GLY A 98 4.19 -7.38 -14.70
C GLY A 98 3.90 -7.46 -13.20
N LEU A 99 4.54 -6.61 -12.39
CA LEU A 99 4.17 -6.37 -10.99
C LEU A 99 3.52 -5.00 -10.83
N VAL A 100 3.98 -4.02 -11.61
CA VAL A 100 3.41 -2.67 -11.69
C VAL A 100 3.11 -2.41 -13.16
N ASP A 101 1.82 -2.37 -13.50
CA ASP A 101 1.36 -2.24 -14.86
C ASP A 101 0.45 -1.01 -15.04
N PRO A 102 0.54 -0.32 -16.19
CA PRO A 102 -0.26 0.87 -16.45
C PRO A 102 -1.74 0.51 -16.61
N ILE A 103 -2.61 1.37 -16.08
CA ILE A 103 -4.07 1.27 -16.25
C ILE A 103 -4.69 2.66 -16.39
N SER A 104 -5.76 2.76 -17.17
CA SER A 104 -6.48 4.02 -17.36
C SER A 104 -7.40 4.34 -16.19
N PHE A 105 -7.33 5.58 -15.73
CA PHE A 105 -8.20 6.14 -14.72
C PHE A 105 -9.18 7.14 -15.35
N TYR A 106 -10.43 7.07 -14.97
CA TYR A 106 -11.52 7.93 -15.45
C TYR A 106 -12.12 8.70 -14.27
N PHE A 107 -11.82 9.98 -14.17
CA PHE A 107 -12.45 10.87 -13.19
C PHE A 107 -13.70 11.49 -13.79
N THR A 108 -14.89 11.10 -13.32
CA THR A 108 -16.18 11.50 -13.88
C THR A 108 -16.59 12.91 -13.45
N PHE A 109 -17.19 13.64 -14.37
CA PHE A 109 -17.73 14.99 -14.12
C PHE A 109 -19.25 14.99 -14.13
N ARG A 110 -19.85 15.74 -13.20
CA ARG A 110 -21.29 15.98 -13.16
C ARG A 110 -21.58 17.49 -13.11
N LYS A 111 -22.61 17.94 -13.82
CA LYS A 111 -23.02 19.36 -13.87
C LYS A 111 -23.23 19.91 -12.44
N GLY A 112 -22.58 21.03 -12.14
CA GLY A 112 -22.67 21.69 -10.84
C GLY A 112 -21.85 21.04 -9.71
N LYS A 113 -20.97 20.07 -10.03
CA LYS A 113 -20.03 19.48 -9.07
C LYS A 113 -18.60 19.93 -9.33
N PHE A 114 -17.81 20.11 -8.26
CA PHE A 114 -16.37 20.37 -8.33
C PHE A 114 -15.61 19.07 -8.05
N PRO A 115 -14.44 18.86 -8.69
CA PRO A 115 -13.83 19.65 -9.76
C PRO A 115 -14.57 19.46 -11.10
N GLY A 116 -14.67 20.54 -11.87
CA GLY A 116 -15.17 20.48 -13.23
C GLY A 116 -14.04 20.19 -14.25
N ARG A 117 -14.42 20.03 -15.53
CA ARG A 117 -13.49 19.69 -16.63
C ARG A 117 -12.26 20.60 -16.71
N ILE A 118 -12.42 21.92 -16.56
CA ILE A 118 -11.31 22.87 -16.69
C ILE A 118 -10.32 22.73 -15.52
N ALA A 119 -10.83 22.68 -14.29
CA ALA A 119 -9.97 22.49 -13.11
C ALA A 119 -9.19 21.20 -13.18
N MET A 120 -9.86 20.09 -13.54
CA MET A 120 -9.19 18.80 -13.66
C MET A 120 -8.15 18.79 -14.79
N LYS A 121 -8.43 19.45 -15.93
CA LYS A 121 -7.44 19.57 -17.01
C LYS A 121 -6.17 20.27 -16.53
N ILE A 122 -6.29 21.35 -15.76
CA ILE A 122 -5.13 22.06 -15.20
C ILE A 122 -4.35 21.15 -14.26
N ILE A 123 -5.04 20.48 -13.32
CA ILE A 123 -4.44 19.54 -12.37
C ILE A 123 -3.68 18.43 -13.10
N LEU A 124 -4.32 17.79 -14.09
CA LEU A 124 -3.70 16.70 -14.85
C LEU A 124 -2.57 17.17 -15.77
N THR A 125 -2.61 18.41 -16.27
CA THR A 125 -1.50 18.96 -17.05
C THR A 125 -0.24 19.13 -16.17
N ILE A 126 -0.38 19.57 -14.92
CA ILE A 126 0.72 19.64 -13.95
C ILE A 126 1.21 18.23 -13.61
N TYR A 127 0.29 17.29 -13.45
CA TYR A 127 0.60 15.89 -13.18
C TYR A 127 1.41 15.25 -14.30
N ASP A 128 0.99 15.45 -15.56
CA ASP A 128 1.70 14.99 -16.76
C ASP A 128 3.09 15.61 -16.88
N PHE A 129 3.22 16.90 -16.56
CA PHE A 129 4.52 17.57 -16.53
C PHE A 129 5.50 16.89 -15.56
N PHE A 130 5.04 16.47 -14.38
CA PHE A 130 5.88 15.71 -13.44
C PHE A 130 6.17 14.28 -13.91
N ALA A 131 5.24 13.67 -14.66
CA ALA A 131 5.41 12.35 -15.26
C ALA A 131 6.37 12.33 -16.46
N GLY A 132 6.65 13.50 -17.03
CA GLY A 132 7.39 13.60 -18.29
C GLY A 132 6.63 13.04 -19.50
N ALA A 133 5.29 13.00 -19.43
CA ALA A 133 4.41 12.46 -20.46
C ALA A 133 3.18 13.35 -20.61
N GLN A 134 2.54 13.32 -21.79
CA GLN A 134 1.24 13.95 -22.01
C GLN A 134 0.22 12.84 -22.28
N ASP A 135 -0.56 12.50 -21.26
CA ASP A 135 -1.46 11.35 -21.32
C ASP A 135 -2.91 11.70 -20.95
N ASN A 136 -3.12 12.89 -20.36
CA ASN A 136 -4.47 13.28 -19.99
C ASN A 136 -5.32 13.67 -21.21
N ARG A 137 -6.52 13.11 -21.30
CA ARG A 137 -7.51 13.46 -22.32
C ARG A 137 -8.91 13.56 -21.75
N TYR A 138 -9.78 14.24 -22.47
CA TYR A 138 -11.20 14.24 -22.17
C TYR A 138 -11.87 13.03 -22.83
N CYS A 139 -12.71 12.34 -22.05
CA CYS A 139 -13.59 11.27 -22.48
C CYS A 139 -15.03 11.76 -22.46
N ASN A 140 -15.72 11.67 -23.59
CA ASN A 140 -17.12 12.08 -23.70
C ASN A 140 -18.08 11.03 -23.12
N ASN A 141 -19.37 11.40 -22.96
CA ASN A 141 -20.36 10.50 -22.37
C ASN A 141 -20.50 9.19 -23.14
N LYS A 142 -20.49 9.21 -24.45
CA LYS A 142 -20.64 8.00 -25.27
C LYS A 142 -19.53 6.99 -24.99
N GLU A 143 -18.29 7.44 -25.06
CA GLU A 143 -17.12 6.59 -24.77
C GLU A 143 -17.17 6.06 -23.32
N LEU A 144 -17.59 6.91 -22.37
CA LEU A 144 -17.65 6.53 -20.96
C LEU A 144 -18.72 5.46 -20.68
N LEU A 145 -19.91 5.57 -21.31
CA LEU A 145 -21.01 4.62 -21.19
C LEU A 145 -20.72 3.27 -21.87
N GLU A 146 -19.93 3.29 -22.94
CA GLU A 146 -19.45 2.05 -23.57
C GLU A 146 -18.50 1.27 -22.64
N ARG A 147 -17.66 1.98 -21.86
CA ARG A 147 -16.70 1.37 -20.91
C ARG A 147 -17.33 0.95 -19.60
N PHE A 148 -18.22 1.78 -19.07
CA PHE A 148 -18.85 1.58 -17.77
C PHE A 148 -20.37 1.43 -17.96
N LYS A 149 -20.78 0.22 -18.33
CA LYS A 149 -22.18 -0.09 -18.60
C LYS A 149 -23.05 0.10 -17.36
N GLY A 150 -24.17 0.78 -17.53
CA GLY A 150 -25.10 1.07 -16.42
C GLY A 150 -24.73 2.30 -15.58
N LEU A 151 -23.69 3.06 -16.00
CA LEU A 151 -23.36 4.34 -15.38
C LEU A 151 -24.53 5.31 -15.50
N ASP A 152 -24.90 5.97 -14.40
CA ASP A 152 -25.96 6.98 -14.37
C ASP A 152 -25.60 8.18 -15.25
N GLU A 153 -26.45 8.44 -16.24
CA GLU A 153 -26.28 9.54 -17.20
C GLU A 153 -26.73 10.90 -16.63
N ASN A 154 -27.39 10.92 -15.48
CA ASN A 154 -27.95 12.15 -14.93
C ASN A 154 -26.85 13.18 -14.64
N LYS A 155 -26.94 14.33 -15.35
CA LYS A 155 -25.96 15.42 -15.26
C LYS A 155 -24.51 15.03 -15.60
N LEU A 156 -24.28 13.86 -16.21
CA LEU A 156 -22.97 13.42 -16.65
C LEU A 156 -22.40 14.36 -17.72
N GLN A 157 -21.14 14.75 -17.57
CA GLN A 157 -20.43 15.66 -18.49
C GLN A 157 -19.12 15.05 -19.00
N GLY A 158 -19.03 13.72 -19.04
CA GLY A 158 -17.82 13.00 -19.42
C GLY A 158 -16.87 12.76 -18.25
N ALA A 159 -15.62 12.48 -18.58
CA ALA A 159 -14.55 12.24 -17.63
C ALA A 159 -13.22 12.82 -18.13
N SER A 160 -12.26 13.03 -17.22
CA SER A 160 -10.85 13.06 -17.58
C SER A 160 -10.28 11.65 -17.50
N CYS A 161 -9.60 11.25 -18.57
CA CYS A 161 -8.84 10.01 -18.62
C CYS A 161 -7.35 10.33 -18.46
N TYR A 162 -6.65 9.57 -17.65
CA TYR A 162 -5.19 9.65 -17.42
C TYR A 162 -4.68 8.26 -17.03
N THR A 163 -3.39 8.03 -17.13
CA THR A 163 -2.77 6.75 -16.76
C THR A 163 -2.09 6.84 -15.40
N ASP A 164 -2.43 5.91 -14.53
CA ASP A 164 -1.68 5.55 -13.33
C ASP A 164 -1.31 4.05 -13.40
N ALA A 165 -1.02 3.39 -12.30
CA ALA A 165 -0.63 2.00 -12.32
C ALA A 165 -1.36 1.16 -11.28
N MET A 166 -1.55 -0.12 -11.60
CA MET A 166 -1.92 -1.18 -10.66
C MET A 166 -0.67 -1.92 -10.22
N VAL A 167 -0.72 -2.49 -9.01
CA VAL A 167 0.40 -3.21 -8.42
C VAL A 167 -0.06 -4.48 -7.72
N ASP A 168 0.67 -5.58 -7.88
CA ASP A 168 0.65 -6.65 -6.90
C ASP A 168 1.59 -6.25 -5.75
N ASP A 169 1.01 -5.64 -4.73
CA ASP A 169 1.73 -4.99 -3.63
C ASP A 169 2.59 -5.99 -2.83
N SER A 170 2.05 -7.15 -2.49
CA SER A 170 2.78 -8.18 -1.75
C SER A 170 3.96 -8.74 -2.56
N ARG A 171 3.74 -9.01 -3.85
CA ARG A 171 4.81 -9.49 -4.74
C ARG A 171 5.87 -8.42 -5.00
N LEU A 172 5.49 -7.13 -5.01
CA LEU A 172 6.47 -6.06 -5.09
C LEU A 172 7.41 -6.06 -3.88
N VAL A 173 6.88 -6.25 -2.66
CA VAL A 173 7.70 -6.40 -1.45
C VAL A 173 8.65 -7.58 -1.59
N LEU A 174 8.14 -8.75 -1.98
CA LEU A 174 8.97 -9.96 -2.16
C LEU A 174 10.05 -9.75 -3.23
N ARG A 175 9.76 -9.03 -4.31
CA ARG A 175 10.75 -8.68 -5.33
C ARG A 175 11.85 -7.79 -4.78
N VAL A 176 11.52 -6.76 -4.00
CA VAL A 176 12.51 -5.87 -3.37
C VAL A 176 13.36 -6.61 -2.35
N LEU A 177 12.76 -7.53 -1.58
CA LEU A 177 13.50 -8.41 -0.67
C LEU A 177 14.43 -9.35 -1.41
N GLN A 178 13.97 -9.97 -2.50
CA GLN A 178 14.82 -10.86 -3.32
C GLN A 178 16.03 -10.11 -3.88
N ASP A 179 15.82 -8.93 -4.46
CA ASP A 179 16.92 -8.09 -4.96
C ASP A 179 17.93 -7.77 -3.82
N SER A 180 17.41 -7.51 -2.60
CA SER A 180 18.27 -7.23 -1.43
C SER A 180 19.09 -8.44 -1.00
N ILE A 181 18.49 -9.64 -1.08
CA ILE A 181 19.15 -10.91 -0.72
C ILE A 181 20.19 -11.29 -1.76
N ASP A 182 19.91 -11.07 -3.04
CA ASP A 182 20.85 -11.29 -4.14
C ASP A 182 22.08 -10.37 -3.99
N ASP A 183 21.90 -9.15 -3.46
CA ASP A 183 22.96 -8.22 -3.06
C ASP A 183 23.63 -8.59 -1.72
N GLY A 184 23.32 -9.76 -1.12
CA GLY A 184 23.92 -10.27 0.11
C GLY A 184 23.26 -9.76 1.40
N GLY A 185 22.05 -9.28 1.35
CA GLY A 185 21.21 -8.98 2.51
C GLY A 185 20.66 -10.24 3.19
N TYR A 186 20.18 -10.07 4.40
CA TYR A 186 19.55 -11.14 5.16
C TYR A 186 18.16 -10.71 5.59
N ALA A 187 17.18 -11.59 5.42
CA ALA A 187 15.80 -11.36 5.86
C ALA A 187 15.24 -12.63 6.52
N LEU A 188 14.67 -12.47 7.70
CA LEU A 188 14.03 -13.52 8.47
C LEU A 188 12.59 -13.14 8.76
N ASN A 189 11.65 -13.95 8.28
CA ASN A 189 10.25 -13.92 8.71
C ASN A 189 10.02 -14.84 9.93
N TYR A 190 8.84 -14.77 10.52
CA TYR A 190 8.47 -15.50 11.73
C TYR A 190 9.52 -15.38 12.85
N THR A 191 10.15 -14.21 12.91
CA THR A 191 11.20 -13.86 13.88
C THR A 191 10.86 -12.52 14.49
N LYS A 192 10.32 -12.57 15.70
CA LYS A 192 9.83 -11.39 16.42
C LYS A 192 10.97 -10.70 17.18
N VAL A 193 11.04 -9.40 17.08
CA VAL A 193 11.85 -8.58 17.99
C VAL A 193 11.04 -8.38 19.28
N GLU A 194 11.53 -8.94 20.36
CA GLU A 194 10.88 -8.86 21.67
C GLU A 194 11.28 -7.61 22.42
N ASP A 195 12.54 -7.18 22.29
CA ASP A 195 13.05 -6.02 23.02
C ASP A 195 14.23 -5.35 22.28
N LEU A 196 14.50 -4.09 22.64
CA LEU A 196 15.68 -3.34 22.23
C LEU A 196 16.78 -3.48 23.29
N LEU A 197 17.99 -3.80 22.87
CA LEU A 197 19.15 -3.81 23.75
C LEU A 197 19.68 -2.38 23.92
N LEU A 198 19.90 -1.97 25.15
CA LEU A 198 20.40 -0.65 25.48
C LEU A 198 21.77 -0.73 26.18
N THR A 199 22.74 0.03 25.68
CA THR A 199 24.04 0.22 26.28
C THR A 199 24.24 1.71 26.55
N ASN A 200 24.43 2.08 27.80
CA ASN A 200 24.54 3.48 28.25
C ASN A 200 23.39 4.38 27.80
N GLY A 201 22.15 3.83 27.75
CA GLY A 201 20.95 4.55 27.31
C GLY A 201 20.78 4.71 25.79
N GLN A 202 21.66 4.10 24.99
CA GLN A 202 21.57 4.07 23.55
C GLN A 202 21.24 2.67 23.05
N VAL A 203 20.45 2.56 21.97
CA VAL A 203 20.14 1.28 21.33
C VAL A 203 21.44 0.70 20.77
N SER A 204 21.73 -0.55 21.12
CA SER A 204 22.93 -1.29 20.73
C SER A 204 22.61 -2.61 20.02
N GLY A 205 21.34 -2.94 19.87
CA GLY A 205 20.90 -4.18 19.25
C GLY A 205 19.46 -4.53 19.58
N VAL A 206 19.09 -5.78 19.36
CA VAL A 206 17.75 -6.33 19.61
C VAL A 206 17.82 -7.71 20.24
N SER A 207 16.80 -8.07 21.02
CA SER A 207 16.50 -9.43 21.43
C SER A 207 15.41 -10.00 20.53
N ILE A 208 15.66 -11.14 19.90
CA ILE A 208 14.74 -11.79 18.98
C ILE A 208 14.26 -13.13 19.50
N GLN A 209 13.05 -13.50 19.09
CA GLN A 209 12.47 -14.82 19.29
C GLN A 209 12.04 -15.41 17.95
N ASP A 210 12.49 -16.62 17.67
CA ASP A 210 11.97 -17.45 16.60
C ASP A 210 10.58 -18.00 17.00
N CYS A 211 9.55 -17.82 16.18
CA CYS A 211 8.19 -18.23 16.49
C CYS A 211 8.04 -19.73 16.79
N ASP A 212 8.98 -20.55 16.32
CA ASP A 212 9.00 -22.00 16.58
C ASP A 212 9.74 -22.39 17.86
N HIS A 213 10.41 -21.43 18.53
CA HIS A 213 11.28 -21.67 19.69
C HIS A 213 11.10 -20.56 20.74
N SER A 214 11.16 -20.92 22.00
CA SER A 214 11.05 -19.97 23.13
C SER A 214 12.37 -19.28 23.50
N GLU A 215 13.49 -19.71 22.94
CA GLU A 215 14.82 -19.16 23.25
C GLU A 215 15.00 -17.77 22.63
N LEU A 216 15.51 -16.84 23.43
CA LEU A 216 15.86 -15.50 22.98
C LEU A 216 17.29 -15.46 22.47
N ILE A 217 17.50 -14.81 21.34
CA ILE A 217 18.83 -14.57 20.76
C ILE A 217 19.08 -13.05 20.76
N GLN A 218 20.25 -12.65 21.26
CA GLN A 218 20.67 -11.25 21.23
C GLN A 218 21.51 -10.96 20.00
N LEU A 219 21.15 -9.91 19.27
CA LEU A 219 21.85 -9.42 18.08
C LEU A 219 22.34 -8.00 18.33
N ASN A 220 23.58 -7.73 17.97
CA ASN A 220 24.20 -6.41 18.12
C ASN A 220 24.10 -5.62 16.83
N ALA A 221 23.78 -4.35 16.92
CA ALA A 221 23.85 -3.40 15.80
C ALA A 221 23.92 -1.96 16.32
N PRO A 222 24.84 -1.14 15.80
CA PRO A 222 24.89 0.28 16.13
C PRO A 222 23.70 1.06 15.58
N VAL A 223 22.99 0.52 14.57
CA VAL A 223 21.81 1.13 13.97
C VAL A 223 20.67 0.11 13.93
N VAL A 224 19.57 0.45 14.60
CA VAL A 224 18.31 -0.30 14.54
C VAL A 224 17.22 0.61 13.97
N ILE A 225 16.61 0.19 12.87
CA ILE A 225 15.59 0.96 12.17
C ILE A 225 14.22 0.33 12.40
N ASN A 226 13.32 1.10 12.98
CA ASN A 226 11.93 0.72 13.19
C ASN A 226 11.11 1.01 11.91
N ALA A 227 10.76 -0.02 11.17
CA ALA A 227 9.92 0.00 9.96
C ALA A 227 8.62 -0.80 10.15
N THR A 228 8.10 -0.90 11.38
CA THR A 228 6.97 -1.76 11.76
C THR A 228 5.60 -1.16 11.45
N GLY A 229 5.52 -0.09 10.65
CA GLY A 229 4.25 0.49 10.21
C GLY A 229 3.33 0.91 11.36
N ALA A 230 2.11 0.39 11.41
CA ALA A 230 1.14 0.71 12.46
C ALA A 230 1.61 0.32 13.88
N TRP A 231 2.53 -0.63 14.01
CA TRP A 231 3.09 -1.09 15.29
C TRP A 231 4.28 -0.26 15.77
N ALA A 232 4.69 0.79 15.05
CA ALA A 232 5.94 1.51 15.33
C ALA A 232 6.01 2.09 16.75
N ASP A 233 4.91 2.52 17.33
CA ASP A 233 4.90 3.09 18.67
C ASP A 233 5.18 2.04 19.77
N ARG A 234 4.99 0.74 19.53
CA ARG A 234 5.35 -0.30 20.50
C ARG A 234 6.84 -0.29 20.81
N LEU A 235 7.69 -0.25 19.78
CA LEU A 235 9.13 -0.15 19.94
C LEU A 235 9.59 1.24 20.41
N ARG A 236 8.87 2.30 19.99
CA ARG A 236 9.15 3.66 20.44
C ARG A 236 8.93 3.83 21.95
N ASN A 237 7.91 3.16 22.50
CA ASN A 237 7.61 3.20 23.93
C ASN A 237 8.73 2.56 24.78
N VAL A 238 9.47 1.59 24.25
CA VAL A 238 10.64 0.98 24.95
C VAL A 238 11.72 2.02 25.26
N VAL A 239 11.86 3.03 24.38
CA VAL A 239 12.83 4.14 24.55
C VAL A 239 12.17 5.43 25.07
N ASN A 240 11.00 5.33 25.70
CA ASN A 240 10.24 6.45 26.28
C ASN A 240 9.93 7.58 25.27
N SER A 241 9.70 7.25 24.00
CA SER A 241 9.28 8.21 22.99
C SER A 241 7.76 8.40 23.02
N GLU A 242 7.31 9.61 22.69
CA GLU A 242 5.90 9.92 22.57
C GLU A 242 5.21 9.09 21.46
N THR A 243 3.95 8.70 21.68
CA THR A 243 3.10 8.07 20.67
C THR A 243 2.87 9.03 19.51
N ARG A 244 3.08 8.58 18.27
CA ARG A 244 2.92 9.38 17.05
C ARG A 244 2.06 8.72 15.98
N ILE A 245 1.77 7.45 16.13
CA ILE A 245 0.97 6.70 15.16
C ILE A 245 -0.51 6.81 15.53
N ARG A 246 -1.31 7.25 14.59
CA ARG A 246 -2.78 7.19 14.63
C ARG A 246 -3.21 6.11 13.64
N PRO A 247 -3.57 4.92 14.10
CA PRO A 247 -4.02 3.87 13.21
C PRO A 247 -5.31 4.27 12.48
N LEU A 248 -5.29 4.13 11.16
CA LEU A 248 -6.45 4.32 10.30
C LEU A 248 -6.69 3.02 9.55
N ARG A 249 -7.94 2.72 9.25
CA ARG A 249 -8.29 1.63 8.35
C ARG A 249 -9.13 2.11 7.18
N GLY A 250 -8.95 1.45 6.05
CA GLY A 250 -9.73 1.61 4.85
C GLY A 250 -10.24 0.26 4.35
N SER A 251 -11.53 0.11 4.17
CA SER A 251 -12.15 -1.15 3.76
C SER A 251 -12.59 -1.10 2.30
N HIS A 252 -12.63 -2.27 1.66
CA HIS A 252 -13.07 -2.44 0.29
C HIS A 252 -14.18 -3.48 0.19
N ILE A 253 -15.07 -3.32 -0.79
CA ILE A 253 -15.99 -4.36 -1.23
C ILE A 253 -15.43 -5.01 -2.48
N VAL A 254 -15.43 -6.33 -2.53
CA VAL A 254 -14.95 -7.13 -3.66
C VAL A 254 -16.12 -7.87 -4.28
N ILE A 255 -16.34 -7.67 -5.58
CA ILE A 255 -17.44 -8.24 -6.35
C ILE A 255 -16.85 -9.12 -7.46
N ALA A 256 -17.44 -10.28 -7.71
CA ALA A 256 -17.03 -11.12 -8.83
C ALA A 256 -17.15 -10.34 -10.16
N LYS A 257 -16.14 -10.38 -11.02
CA LYS A 257 -16.13 -9.69 -12.32
C LYS A 257 -17.31 -10.07 -13.21
N SER A 258 -17.83 -11.29 -13.07
CA SER A 258 -19.03 -11.76 -13.79
C SER A 258 -20.29 -10.97 -13.44
N LEU A 259 -20.38 -10.40 -12.26
CA LEU A 259 -21.52 -9.58 -11.80
C LEU A 259 -21.36 -8.11 -12.21
N PHE A 260 -20.14 -7.60 -12.16
CA PHE A 260 -19.84 -6.22 -12.55
C PHE A 260 -18.49 -6.14 -13.31
N PRO A 261 -18.49 -6.38 -14.63
CA PRO A 261 -17.27 -6.40 -15.43
C PRO A 261 -16.79 -4.98 -15.76
N ILE A 262 -15.58 -4.64 -15.31
CA ILE A 262 -14.85 -3.44 -15.71
C ILE A 262 -13.42 -3.79 -16.10
N SER A 263 -12.79 -2.93 -16.88
CA SER A 263 -11.39 -3.10 -17.33
C SER A 263 -10.50 -1.93 -16.97
N ASP A 264 -11.07 -0.83 -16.53
CA ASP A 264 -10.39 0.42 -16.22
C ASP A 264 -10.82 0.90 -14.84
N VAL A 265 -10.09 1.86 -14.27
CA VAL A 265 -10.41 2.45 -12.98
C VAL A 265 -11.38 3.62 -13.14
N MET A 266 -12.49 3.59 -12.44
CA MET A 266 -13.37 4.76 -12.29
C MET A 266 -13.07 5.44 -10.96
N THR A 267 -12.93 6.76 -10.98
CA THR A 267 -12.76 7.61 -9.80
C THR A 267 -13.88 8.63 -9.73
N PHE A 268 -14.46 8.80 -8.58
CA PHE A 268 -15.51 9.80 -8.33
C PHE A 268 -15.51 10.21 -6.84
N LEU A 269 -16.25 11.27 -6.51
CA LEU A 269 -16.35 11.75 -5.14
C LEU A 269 -17.60 11.18 -4.46
N HIS A 270 -17.44 10.67 -3.24
CA HIS A 270 -18.55 10.21 -2.43
C HIS A 270 -19.59 11.31 -2.22
N VAL A 271 -20.86 10.94 -2.17
CA VAL A 271 -21.97 11.90 -2.12
C VAL A 271 -22.04 12.68 -0.82
N ASP A 272 -21.62 12.08 0.30
CA ASP A 272 -21.73 12.68 1.63
C ASP A 272 -20.52 13.59 1.96
N ASP A 273 -19.31 13.07 1.89
CA ASP A 273 -18.09 13.70 2.42
C ASP A 273 -17.09 14.16 1.35
N LYS A 274 -17.38 13.89 0.06
CA LYS A 274 -16.55 14.27 -1.10
C LYS A 274 -15.18 13.59 -1.12
N ARG A 275 -15.00 12.48 -0.43
CA ARG A 275 -13.79 11.67 -0.54
C ARG A 275 -13.76 10.95 -1.88
N GLY A 276 -12.55 10.71 -2.37
CA GLY A 276 -12.35 9.92 -3.58
C GLY A 276 -12.68 8.45 -3.32
N VAL A 277 -13.53 7.89 -4.17
CA VAL A 277 -13.83 6.45 -4.22
C VAL A 277 -13.39 5.92 -5.57
N PHE A 278 -12.81 4.71 -5.55
CA PHE A 278 -12.38 4.01 -6.74
C PHE A 278 -13.24 2.77 -6.96
N ILE A 279 -13.49 2.46 -8.23
CA ILE A 279 -14.01 1.17 -8.68
C ILE A 279 -12.99 0.67 -9.71
N TYR A 280 -12.41 -0.52 -9.48
CA TYR A 280 -11.30 -0.99 -10.29
C TYR A 280 -11.27 -2.51 -10.43
N PRO A 281 -10.69 -3.04 -11.54
CA PRO A 281 -10.53 -4.47 -11.73
C PRO A 281 -9.34 -4.99 -10.92
N TRP A 282 -9.49 -6.16 -10.30
CA TRP A 282 -8.40 -6.87 -9.64
C TRP A 282 -8.62 -8.39 -9.69
N GLU A 283 -7.69 -9.14 -10.28
CA GLU A 283 -7.66 -10.62 -10.30
C GLU A 283 -9.03 -11.32 -10.48
N GLY A 284 -9.74 -10.98 -11.54
CA GLY A 284 -11.05 -11.57 -11.83
C GLY A 284 -12.19 -11.02 -10.99
N THR A 285 -11.95 -9.95 -10.26
CA THR A 285 -12.94 -9.23 -9.45
C THR A 285 -13.05 -7.76 -9.86
N THR A 286 -14.05 -7.10 -9.33
CA THR A 286 -14.17 -5.64 -9.27
C THR A 286 -14.16 -5.21 -7.82
N VAL A 287 -13.28 -4.29 -7.49
CA VAL A 287 -13.09 -3.76 -6.14
C VAL A 287 -13.62 -2.35 -6.03
N ILE A 288 -14.31 -2.04 -4.93
CA ILE A 288 -14.89 -0.74 -4.62
C ILE A 288 -14.30 -0.27 -3.30
N GLY A 289 -13.70 0.89 -3.26
CA GLY A 289 -13.11 1.42 -2.03
C GLY A 289 -12.47 2.80 -2.23
N THR A 290 -12.04 3.39 -1.15
CA THR A 290 -11.91 2.82 0.20
C THR A 290 -12.64 3.69 1.21
N THR A 291 -12.96 3.15 2.37
CA THR A 291 -13.31 3.93 3.55
C THR A 291 -12.04 4.55 4.17
N ASP A 292 -12.15 5.33 5.22
CA ASP A 292 -11.01 5.90 5.96
C ASP A 292 -11.51 6.33 7.34
N ILE A 293 -11.34 5.46 8.30
CA ILE A 293 -11.84 5.64 9.66
C ILE A 293 -10.75 5.35 10.69
N ASP A 294 -10.87 5.95 11.86
CA ASP A 294 -9.99 5.64 12.98
C ASP A 294 -10.14 4.18 13.41
N HIS A 295 -9.01 3.49 13.59
CA HIS A 295 -8.98 2.13 14.10
C HIS A 295 -8.63 2.16 15.58
N ASN A 296 -9.62 1.84 16.42
CA ASN A 296 -9.50 1.89 17.88
C ASN A 296 -9.40 0.49 18.52
N GLU A 297 -9.43 -0.56 17.71
CA GLU A 297 -9.30 -1.94 18.15
C GLU A 297 -7.82 -2.36 18.23
N ASP A 298 -7.56 -3.55 18.78
CA ASP A 298 -6.20 -4.08 18.83
C ASP A 298 -5.68 -4.34 17.39
N ILE A 299 -4.58 -3.71 17.04
CA ILE A 299 -3.95 -3.83 15.72
C ILE A 299 -3.36 -5.21 15.42
N ASP A 300 -3.26 -6.12 16.42
CA ASP A 300 -2.89 -7.52 16.21
C ASP A 300 -4.06 -8.38 15.77
N ILE A 301 -5.29 -7.89 15.95
CA ILE A 301 -6.49 -8.54 15.45
C ILE A 301 -6.74 -8.04 14.04
N GLU A 302 -6.86 -8.99 13.10
CA GLU A 302 -7.17 -8.63 11.73
C GLU A 302 -8.49 -7.87 11.66
N ALA A 303 -8.43 -6.62 11.19
CA ALA A 303 -9.59 -5.76 11.13
C ALA A 303 -10.65 -6.34 10.16
N GLY A 304 -11.91 -6.14 10.45
CA GLY A 304 -13.04 -6.53 9.60
C GLY A 304 -13.82 -5.31 9.14
N ILE A 305 -14.39 -5.37 7.93
CA ILE A 305 -15.31 -4.33 7.47
C ILE A 305 -16.57 -4.31 8.34
N SER A 306 -16.99 -3.14 8.79
CA SER A 306 -18.24 -2.95 9.53
C SER A 306 -19.44 -2.78 8.58
N ASP A 307 -20.67 -3.03 9.06
CA ASP A 307 -21.88 -2.82 8.26
C ASP A 307 -22.01 -1.36 7.82
N GLN A 308 -21.58 -0.40 8.64
CA GLN A 308 -21.58 1.02 8.29
C GLN A 308 -20.63 1.33 7.12
N GLU A 309 -19.48 0.68 7.06
CA GLU A 309 -18.54 0.81 5.94
C GLU A 309 -19.09 0.16 4.68
N VAL A 310 -19.77 -0.98 4.81
CA VAL A 310 -20.47 -1.62 3.68
C VAL A 310 -21.53 -0.67 3.12
N ASP A 311 -22.39 -0.11 3.96
CA ASP A 311 -23.43 0.83 3.54
C ASP A 311 -22.85 2.08 2.89
N TYR A 312 -21.75 2.62 3.44
CA TYR A 312 -21.03 3.76 2.85
C TYR A 312 -20.55 3.45 1.43
N LEU A 313 -19.87 2.33 1.24
CA LEU A 313 -19.34 1.94 -0.06
C LEU A 313 -20.43 1.58 -1.07
N LEU A 314 -21.50 0.90 -0.63
CA LEU A 314 -22.67 0.62 -1.47
C LEU A 314 -23.39 1.91 -1.87
N LYS A 315 -23.54 2.88 -0.97
CA LYS A 315 -24.08 4.19 -1.29
C LYS A 315 -23.25 4.93 -2.34
N ALA A 316 -21.92 4.85 -2.22
CA ALA A 316 -21.02 5.40 -3.22
C ALA A 316 -21.23 4.74 -4.58
N PHE A 317 -21.22 3.40 -4.63
CA PHE A 317 -21.42 2.63 -5.85
C PHE A 317 -22.78 2.94 -6.50
N ASN A 318 -23.86 2.88 -5.73
CA ASN A 318 -25.23 3.11 -6.21
C ASN A 318 -25.45 4.54 -6.74
N SER A 319 -24.67 5.50 -6.25
CA SER A 319 -24.68 6.87 -6.77
C SER A 319 -24.17 6.97 -8.21
N GLN A 320 -23.41 5.97 -8.67
CA GLN A 320 -22.87 5.89 -10.02
C GLN A 320 -23.63 4.85 -10.87
N PHE A 321 -24.07 3.74 -10.27
CA PHE A 321 -24.68 2.59 -10.95
C PHE A 321 -26.02 2.18 -10.31
N PRO A 322 -27.05 3.02 -10.36
CA PRO A 322 -28.29 2.80 -9.61
C PRO A 322 -29.06 1.54 -10.05
N SER A 323 -28.85 1.07 -11.29
CA SER A 323 -29.50 -0.14 -11.82
C SER A 323 -28.73 -1.44 -11.54
N ASN A 324 -27.53 -1.36 -10.97
CA ASN A 324 -26.61 -2.49 -10.79
C ASN A 324 -26.28 -2.74 -9.32
N THR A 325 -27.20 -2.45 -8.40
CA THR A 325 -26.94 -2.50 -6.96
C THR A 325 -26.47 -3.90 -6.52
N PRO A 326 -25.24 -4.05 -6.04
CA PRO A 326 -24.80 -5.29 -5.40
C PRO A 326 -25.60 -5.51 -4.12
N VAL A 327 -25.93 -6.75 -3.81
CA VAL A 327 -26.55 -7.11 -2.53
C VAL A 327 -25.47 -7.50 -1.53
N SER A 328 -25.70 -7.29 -0.26
CA SER A 328 -24.70 -7.45 0.82
C SER A 328 -24.00 -8.82 0.85
N TYR A 329 -24.64 -9.87 0.39
CA TYR A 329 -24.04 -11.21 0.34
C TYR A 329 -23.19 -11.51 -0.92
N THR A 330 -23.05 -10.55 -1.85
CA THR A 330 -22.21 -10.73 -3.05
C THR A 330 -20.79 -10.21 -2.87
N HIS A 331 -20.48 -9.61 -1.71
CA HIS A 331 -19.15 -9.08 -1.45
C HIS A 331 -18.28 -10.06 -0.66
N LEU A 332 -17.00 -10.10 -0.99
CA LEU A 332 -15.96 -10.72 -0.18
C LEU A 332 -15.32 -9.63 0.68
N ARG A 333 -14.95 -9.97 1.91
CA ARG A 333 -14.23 -9.03 2.78
C ARG A 333 -12.85 -8.77 2.18
N ALA A 334 -12.51 -7.53 1.98
CA ALA A 334 -11.15 -7.10 1.70
C ALA A 334 -10.57 -6.43 2.95
N HIS A 335 -9.29 -6.65 3.20
CA HIS A 335 -8.59 -6.15 4.35
C HIS A 335 -7.85 -4.86 4.02
N GLU A 336 -7.43 -4.14 5.00
CA GLU A 336 -7.19 -2.72 5.00
C GLU A 336 -5.73 -2.30 5.08
N THR A 337 -5.56 -1.05 4.83
CA THR A 337 -4.30 -0.32 5.02
C THR A 337 -4.28 0.45 6.32
#